data_613c950cde3dbe5a4f8024096581d59a
#
_entry.id   613c950cde3dbe5a4f8024096581d59a
#
_cell.length_a   1.000
_cell.length_b   1.000
_cell.length_c   1.000
_cell.angle_alpha   90.00
_cell.angle_beta   90.00
_cell.angle_gamma   90.00
#
_symmetry.space_group_name_H-M   'P 1'
#
loop_
_entity.id
_entity.type
_entity.pdbx_description
1 polymer ?
#
loop_
_entity_poly.entity_id
_entity_poly.type
_entity_poly.pdbx_seq_one_letter_code
_entity_poly.pdbx_strand_id
1 'polypeptide(L)'
;MSTLPHGADETTRLVRDTPPSGPHRGIGAIAAVATLGSLLFGYDTGVISGALPYMYMPGSAGGLGLTAVQEGAIGGILLIGAAIGAMVGGAMSDRWGRRHNITTLAIIFLLGALGTTFAPTVGMVYLFRFVLGFAVGAASATVPIYLAESSPKRIRG
;
A
#
# COMPACT_ATOMS: atom_id res chain seq x y z
N MET A 1 -33.03 -24.31 43.90
CA MET A 1 -33.64 -23.82 42.63
C MET A 1 -32.80 -22.62 42.17
N SER A 2 -31.75 -22.83 41.38
CA SER A 2 -30.87 -21.75 40.88
C SER A 2 -31.38 -21.32 39.50
N THR A 3 -31.97 -20.15 39.46
CA THR A 3 -32.38 -19.47 38.22
C THR A 3 -31.14 -18.97 37.49
N LEU A 4 -30.72 -19.68 36.45
CA LEU A 4 -29.73 -19.14 35.49
C LEU A 4 -30.31 -17.89 34.84
N PRO A 5 -29.53 -16.81 34.66
CA PRO A 5 -30.01 -15.60 34.04
C PRO A 5 -30.40 -15.87 32.58
N HIS A 6 -31.64 -15.47 32.23
CA HIS A 6 -32.31 -15.72 30.95
C HIS A 6 -31.51 -15.28 29.72
N GLY A 7 -30.53 -14.35 29.89
CA GLY A 7 -29.66 -13.87 28.82
C GLY A 7 -28.51 -14.81 28.39
N ALA A 8 -28.14 -15.76 29.27
CA ALA A 8 -27.01 -16.67 28.94
C ALA A 8 -27.41 -17.74 27.91
N ASP A 9 -28.69 -18.13 27.88
CA ASP A 9 -29.21 -19.15 26.94
C ASP A 9 -29.41 -18.57 25.53
N GLU A 10 -29.81 -17.32 25.45
CA GLU A 10 -30.01 -16.62 24.16
C GLU A 10 -28.69 -16.31 23.43
N THR A 11 -27.69 -15.86 24.17
CA THR A 11 -26.36 -15.63 23.60
C THR A 11 -25.69 -16.94 23.16
N THR A 12 -25.90 -18.03 23.88
CA THR A 12 -25.40 -19.36 23.53
C THR A 12 -26.10 -19.90 22.29
N ARG A 13 -27.40 -19.66 22.11
CA ARG A 13 -28.12 -20.00 20.87
C ARG A 13 -27.63 -19.20 19.68
N LEU A 14 -27.49 -17.88 19.81
CA LEU A 14 -26.98 -17.01 18.73
C LEU A 14 -25.58 -17.39 18.27
N VAL A 15 -24.70 -17.83 19.18
CA VAL A 15 -23.36 -18.33 18.84
C VAL A 15 -23.42 -19.69 18.13
N ARG A 16 -24.39 -20.55 18.51
CA ARG A 16 -24.55 -21.89 17.93
C ARG A 16 -25.19 -21.85 16.54
N ASP A 17 -26.07 -20.91 16.29
CA ASP A 17 -26.81 -20.77 15.03
C ASP A 17 -26.07 -19.88 14.01
N THR A 18 -24.89 -19.33 14.39
CA THR A 18 -24.05 -18.61 13.44
C THR A 18 -23.38 -19.64 12.51
N PRO A 19 -23.69 -19.64 11.21
CA PRO A 19 -23.08 -20.59 10.30
C PRO A 19 -21.55 -20.46 10.34
N PRO A 20 -20.83 -21.60 10.29
CA PRO A 20 -19.36 -21.55 10.28
C PRO A 20 -18.90 -20.69 9.12
N SER A 21 -18.12 -19.66 9.43
CA SER A 21 -17.52 -18.79 8.43
C SER A 21 -16.80 -19.68 7.39
N GLY A 22 -17.18 -19.51 6.12
CA GLY A 22 -16.67 -20.32 5.02
C GLY A 22 -15.14 -20.40 4.95
N PRO A 23 -14.59 -21.27 4.10
CA PRO A 23 -13.20 -21.68 4.15
C PRO A 23 -12.24 -20.49 4.10
N HIS A 24 -11.35 -20.42 5.10
CA HIS A 24 -10.36 -19.37 5.38
C HIS A 24 -9.26 -19.21 4.31
N ARG A 25 -9.45 -19.74 3.11
CA ARG A 25 -8.44 -19.79 2.03
C ARG A 25 -8.03 -18.42 1.47
N GLY A 26 -8.82 -17.35 1.70
CA GLY A 26 -8.53 -16.03 1.14
C GLY A 26 -7.65 -15.14 2.03
N ILE A 27 -7.69 -15.30 3.35
CA ILE A 27 -7.07 -14.33 4.28
C ILE A 27 -5.56 -14.40 4.24
N GLY A 28 -4.99 -15.62 4.21
CA GLY A 28 -3.54 -15.81 4.09
C GLY A 28 -2.99 -15.21 2.80
N ALA A 29 -3.70 -15.37 1.69
CA ALA A 29 -3.32 -14.79 0.41
C ALA A 29 -3.38 -13.24 0.45
N ILE A 30 -4.43 -12.67 1.04
CA ILE A 30 -4.58 -11.21 1.18
C ILE A 30 -3.49 -10.63 2.08
N ALA A 31 -3.21 -11.29 3.23
CA ALA A 31 -2.13 -10.88 4.12
C ALA A 31 -0.76 -10.98 3.44
N ALA A 32 -0.49 -12.04 2.69
CA ALA A 32 0.74 -12.21 1.92
C ALA A 32 0.90 -11.09 0.87
N VAL A 33 -0.15 -10.76 0.13
CA VAL A 33 -0.13 -9.67 -0.86
C VAL A 33 0.13 -8.31 -0.20
N ALA A 34 -0.49 -8.05 0.97
CA ALA A 34 -0.24 -6.81 1.72
C ALA A 34 1.21 -6.72 2.21
N THR A 35 1.76 -7.83 2.72
CA THR A 35 3.15 -7.91 3.17
C THR A 35 4.13 -7.71 2.00
N LEU A 36 3.86 -8.32 0.84
CA LEU A 36 4.64 -8.11 -0.37
C LEU A 36 4.60 -6.65 -0.84
N GLY A 37 3.45 -5.97 -0.74
CA GLY A 37 3.34 -4.54 -1.04
C GLY A 37 4.25 -3.68 -0.16
N SER A 38 4.29 -3.94 1.15
CA SER A 38 5.18 -3.25 2.09
C SER A 38 6.66 -3.53 1.81
N LEU A 39 6.99 -4.77 1.45
CA LEU A 39 8.34 -5.18 1.08
C LEU A 39 8.80 -4.49 -0.20
N LEU A 40 7.93 -4.40 -1.22
CA LEU A 40 8.23 -3.69 -2.46
C LEU A 40 8.49 -2.20 -2.23
N PHE A 41 7.73 -1.56 -1.35
CA PHE A 41 7.97 -0.17 -0.98
C PHE A 41 9.33 0.03 -0.28
N GLY A 42 9.67 -0.85 0.67
CA GLY A 42 10.98 -0.83 1.33
C GLY A 42 12.13 -1.08 0.36
N TYR A 43 11.94 -2.02 -0.56
CA TYR A 43 12.90 -2.31 -1.62
C TYR A 43 13.12 -1.11 -2.55
N ASP A 44 12.05 -0.46 -3.02
CA ASP A 44 12.15 0.73 -3.89
C ASP A 44 12.92 1.86 -3.21
N THR A 45 12.66 2.11 -1.92
CA THR A 45 13.39 3.09 -1.13
C THR A 45 14.86 2.71 -0.96
N GLY A 46 15.16 1.43 -0.76
CA GLY A 46 16.52 0.91 -0.65
C GLY A 46 17.31 1.03 -1.97
N VAL A 47 16.67 0.68 -3.08
CA VAL A 47 17.28 0.75 -4.42
C VAL A 47 17.64 2.19 -4.79
N ILE A 48 16.77 3.16 -4.54
CA ILE A 48 17.08 4.56 -4.85
C ILE A 48 18.27 5.05 -4.02
N SER A 49 18.33 4.69 -2.73
CA SER A 49 19.46 5.05 -1.87
C SER A 49 20.78 4.49 -2.41
N GLY A 50 20.77 3.27 -2.97
CA GLY A 50 21.92 2.67 -3.62
C GLY A 50 22.26 3.29 -4.99
N ALA A 51 21.27 3.83 -5.70
CA ALA A 51 21.44 4.47 -7.00
C ALA A 51 21.96 5.92 -6.90
N LEU A 52 21.70 6.61 -5.79
CA LEU A 52 22.07 8.02 -5.58
C LEU A 52 23.53 8.33 -5.92
N PRO A 53 24.56 7.55 -5.48
CA PRO A 53 25.94 7.82 -5.81
C PRO A 53 26.22 7.86 -7.32
N TYR A 54 25.52 7.02 -8.09
CA TYR A 54 25.64 7.00 -9.56
C TYR A 54 24.92 8.17 -10.21
N MET A 55 23.82 8.64 -9.63
CA MET A 55 23.06 9.78 -10.13
C MET A 55 23.80 11.12 -9.96
N TYR A 56 24.74 11.21 -9.01
CA TYR A 56 25.66 12.37 -8.86
C TYR A 56 26.68 12.47 -9.97
N MET A 57 27.01 11.39 -10.65
CA MET A 57 28.00 11.43 -11.73
C MET A 57 27.55 12.37 -12.85
N PRO A 58 28.47 13.09 -13.49
CA PRO A 58 28.13 13.94 -14.62
C PRO A 58 27.55 13.13 -15.77
N GLY A 59 26.73 13.76 -16.61
CA GLY A 59 26.08 13.10 -17.75
C GLY A 59 27.04 12.44 -18.75
N SER A 60 28.27 12.93 -18.84
CA SER A 60 29.36 12.32 -19.63
C SER A 60 29.77 10.92 -19.11
N ALA A 61 29.48 10.62 -17.83
CA ALA A 61 29.74 9.33 -17.19
C ALA A 61 28.45 8.49 -17.02
N GLY A 62 27.36 8.89 -17.66
CA GLY A 62 26.06 8.20 -17.58
C GLY A 62 25.22 8.56 -16.36
N GLY A 63 25.63 9.53 -15.55
CA GLY A 63 24.87 10.03 -14.41
C GLY A 63 23.90 11.16 -14.78
N LEU A 64 23.12 11.64 -13.82
CA LEU A 64 22.19 12.78 -13.97
C LEU A 64 22.76 14.10 -13.45
N GLY A 65 23.95 14.09 -12.85
CA GLY A 65 24.59 15.28 -12.27
C GLY A 65 23.78 15.92 -11.15
N LEU A 66 23.19 15.13 -10.26
CA LEU A 66 22.31 15.61 -9.19
C LEU A 66 23.05 16.53 -8.22
N THR A 67 22.35 17.58 -7.79
CA THR A 67 22.72 18.38 -6.62
C THR A 67 22.09 17.81 -5.36
N ALA A 68 22.63 18.12 -4.17
CA ALA A 68 22.07 17.69 -2.89
C ALA A 68 20.61 18.13 -2.68
N VAL A 69 20.22 19.29 -3.24
CA VAL A 69 18.83 19.76 -3.19
C VAL A 69 17.92 18.88 -4.05
N GLN A 70 18.39 18.47 -5.21
CA GLN A 70 17.63 17.60 -6.12
C GLN A 70 17.44 16.20 -5.51
N GLU A 71 18.47 15.70 -4.81
CA GLU A 71 18.35 14.43 -4.05
C GLU A 71 17.26 14.52 -2.99
N GLY A 72 17.30 15.53 -2.15
CA GLY A 72 16.26 15.77 -1.14
C GLY A 72 14.86 15.91 -1.76
N ALA A 73 14.77 16.54 -2.94
CA ALA A 73 13.51 16.67 -3.66
C ALA A 73 12.98 15.31 -4.18
N ILE A 74 13.83 14.37 -4.59
CA ILE A 74 13.42 13.02 -5.01
C ILE A 74 12.65 12.31 -3.87
N GLY A 75 13.18 12.37 -2.65
CA GLY A 75 12.53 11.82 -1.46
C GLY A 75 11.28 12.62 -1.05
N GLY A 76 11.38 13.94 -1.03
CA GLY A 76 10.30 14.84 -0.64
C GLY A 76 9.06 14.73 -1.53
N ILE A 77 9.24 14.65 -2.84
CA ILE A 77 8.15 14.52 -3.82
C ILE A 77 7.40 13.20 -3.64
N LEU A 78 8.10 12.11 -3.33
CA LEU A 78 7.47 10.83 -3.02
C LEU A 78 6.58 10.93 -1.78
N LEU A 79 7.03 11.60 -0.72
CA LEU A 79 6.24 11.81 0.50
C LEU A 79 5.02 12.69 0.25
N ILE A 80 5.14 13.75 -0.55
CA ILE A 80 4.00 14.59 -0.95
C ILE A 80 2.98 13.75 -1.72
N GLY A 81 3.44 12.94 -2.68
CA GLY A 81 2.59 12.00 -3.42
C GLY A 81 1.87 11.04 -2.47
N ALA A 82 2.58 10.48 -1.49
CA ALA A 82 2.01 9.56 -0.51
C ALA A 82 0.96 10.24 0.39
N ALA A 83 1.20 11.45 0.83
CA ALA A 83 0.23 12.21 1.63
C ALA A 83 -1.07 12.45 0.85
N ILE A 84 -0.98 12.91 -0.40
CA ILE A 84 -2.14 13.12 -1.27
C ILE A 84 -2.83 11.78 -1.57
N GLY A 85 -2.06 10.73 -1.87
CA GLY A 85 -2.57 9.39 -2.13
C GLY A 85 -3.34 8.82 -0.94
N ALA A 86 -2.85 9.01 0.29
CA ALA A 86 -3.53 8.56 1.50
C ALA A 86 -4.87 9.27 1.72
N MET A 87 -4.94 10.58 1.44
CA MET A 87 -6.18 11.36 1.56
C MET A 87 -7.23 10.94 0.52
N VAL A 88 -6.81 10.69 -0.71
CA VAL A 88 -7.70 10.37 -1.84
C VAL A 88 -8.03 8.87 -1.88
N GLY A 89 -7.11 8.01 -1.46
CA GLY A 89 -7.20 6.55 -1.56
C GLY A 89 -8.41 5.98 -0.84
N GLY A 90 -8.77 6.50 0.33
CA GLY A 90 -9.98 6.13 1.06
C GLY A 90 -11.24 6.41 0.23
N ALA A 91 -11.42 7.64 -0.24
CA ALA A 91 -12.58 8.04 -1.05
C ALA A 91 -12.67 7.27 -2.38
N MET A 92 -11.54 7.01 -3.02
CA MET A 92 -11.46 6.19 -4.24
C MET A 92 -11.88 4.76 -3.99
N SER A 93 -11.42 4.17 -2.87
CA SER A 93 -11.75 2.83 -2.43
C SER A 93 -13.25 2.64 -2.18
N ASP A 94 -13.91 3.65 -1.60
CA ASP A 94 -15.35 3.61 -1.33
C ASP A 94 -16.19 3.72 -2.61
N ARG A 95 -15.72 4.47 -3.64
CA ARG A 95 -16.46 4.67 -4.90
C ARG A 95 -16.29 3.50 -5.89
N TRP A 96 -15.08 2.94 -6.01
CA TRP A 96 -14.74 1.96 -7.06
C TRP A 96 -14.68 0.53 -6.53
N GLY A 97 -14.85 0.35 -5.25
CA GLY A 97 -14.73 -0.95 -4.58
C GLY A 97 -13.27 -1.30 -4.27
N ARG A 98 -13.05 -1.86 -3.11
CA ARG A 98 -11.71 -2.08 -2.52
C ARG A 98 -10.80 -2.93 -3.37
N ARG A 99 -11.34 -4.02 -3.94
CA ARG A 99 -10.55 -4.93 -4.79
C ARG A 99 -10.08 -4.26 -6.08
N HIS A 100 -10.96 -3.50 -6.73
CA HIS A 100 -10.63 -2.81 -7.98
C HIS A 100 -9.61 -1.71 -7.75
N ASN A 101 -9.79 -0.95 -6.65
CA ASN A 101 -8.87 0.10 -6.25
C ASN A 101 -7.44 -0.43 -6.02
N ILE A 102 -7.28 -1.54 -5.26
CA ILE A 102 -5.97 -2.15 -5.01
C ILE A 102 -5.28 -2.59 -6.32
N THR A 103 -6.03 -3.19 -7.25
CA THR A 103 -5.48 -3.60 -8.55
C THR A 103 -5.04 -2.38 -9.37
N THR A 104 -5.82 -1.31 -9.39
CA THR A 104 -5.48 -0.06 -10.08
C THR A 104 -4.22 0.57 -9.49
N LEU A 105 -4.12 0.62 -8.15
CA LEU A 105 -2.95 1.15 -7.46
C LEU A 105 -1.69 0.32 -7.74
N ALA A 106 -1.80 -1.01 -7.83
CA ALA A 106 -0.70 -1.88 -8.21
C ALA A 106 -0.19 -1.61 -9.63
N ILE A 107 -1.09 -1.34 -10.57
CA ILE A 107 -0.74 -0.96 -11.95
C ILE A 107 -0.05 0.40 -11.97
N ILE A 108 -0.58 1.39 -11.26
CA ILE A 108 0.02 2.73 -11.14
C ILE A 108 1.43 2.64 -10.52
N PHE A 109 1.59 1.83 -9.47
CA PHE A 109 2.90 1.58 -8.86
C PHE A 109 3.89 0.97 -9.86
N LEU A 110 3.47 -0.05 -10.61
CA LEU A 110 4.32 -0.69 -11.61
C LEU A 110 4.75 0.29 -12.71
N LEU A 111 3.82 1.10 -13.22
CA LEU A 111 4.12 2.13 -14.21
C LEU A 111 5.07 3.21 -13.66
N GLY A 112 4.87 3.61 -12.40
CA GLY A 112 5.76 4.55 -11.72
C GLY A 112 7.18 4.00 -11.55
N ALA A 113 7.32 2.73 -11.17
CA ALA A 113 8.59 2.06 -10.99
C ALA A 113 9.35 1.92 -12.33
N LEU A 114 8.67 1.44 -13.38
CA LEU A 114 9.23 1.35 -14.72
C LEU A 114 9.61 2.74 -15.25
N GLY A 115 8.74 3.72 -15.06
CA GLY A 115 9.01 5.09 -15.49
C GLY A 115 10.24 5.70 -14.80
N THR A 116 10.41 5.46 -13.50
CA THR A 116 11.60 5.91 -12.77
C THR A 116 12.87 5.23 -13.29
N THR A 117 12.81 3.93 -13.62
CA THR A 117 13.94 3.16 -14.13
C THR A 117 14.41 3.67 -15.49
N PHE A 118 13.50 4.07 -16.36
CA PHE A 118 13.80 4.56 -17.71
C PHE A 118 13.84 6.09 -17.80
N ALA A 119 13.83 6.81 -16.71
CA ALA A 119 13.79 8.27 -16.70
C ALA A 119 15.13 8.88 -17.17
N PRO A 120 15.20 9.53 -18.35
CA PRO A 120 16.42 10.15 -18.86
C PRO A 120 16.73 11.51 -18.22
N THR A 121 15.79 12.08 -17.48
CA THR A 121 15.93 13.41 -16.87
C THR A 121 15.45 13.43 -15.43
N VAL A 122 16.04 14.31 -14.63
CA VAL A 122 15.65 14.51 -13.21
C VAL A 122 14.16 14.88 -13.07
N GLY A 123 13.62 15.66 -13.99
CA GLY A 123 12.20 16.03 -14.00
C GLY A 123 11.29 14.81 -14.17
N MET A 124 11.66 13.83 -15.00
CA MET A 124 10.90 12.59 -15.13
C MET A 124 11.01 11.72 -13.88
N VAL A 125 12.18 11.70 -13.23
CA VAL A 125 12.32 11.01 -11.93
C VAL A 125 11.34 11.61 -10.91
N TYR A 126 11.23 12.93 -10.83
CA TYR A 126 10.29 13.60 -9.93
C TYR A 126 8.84 13.23 -10.22
N LEU A 127 8.44 13.23 -11.49
CA LEU A 127 7.08 12.87 -11.90
C LEU A 127 6.74 11.44 -11.48
N PHE A 128 7.60 10.49 -11.83
CA PHE A 128 7.36 9.08 -11.49
C PHE A 128 7.47 8.80 -9.99
N ARG A 129 8.29 9.52 -9.25
CA ARG A 129 8.35 9.47 -7.79
C ARG A 129 7.07 9.97 -7.14
N PHE A 130 6.47 11.02 -7.67
CA PHE A 130 5.16 11.48 -7.23
C PHE A 130 4.08 10.41 -7.47
N VAL A 131 4.06 9.81 -8.66
CA VAL A 131 3.11 8.73 -9.01
C VAL A 131 3.28 7.50 -8.11
N LEU A 132 4.53 7.08 -7.85
CA LEU A 132 4.84 6.01 -6.91
C LEU A 132 4.34 6.33 -5.50
N GLY A 133 4.66 7.53 -5.01
CA GLY A 133 4.21 8.00 -3.71
C GLY A 133 2.69 7.96 -3.60
N PHE A 134 1.99 8.49 -4.60
CA PHE A 134 0.52 8.48 -4.64
C PHE A 134 -0.04 7.05 -4.54
N ALA A 135 0.49 6.11 -5.33
CA ALA A 135 0.04 4.72 -5.30
C ALA A 135 0.26 4.07 -3.92
N VAL A 136 1.43 4.29 -3.31
CA VAL A 136 1.77 3.76 -1.97
C VAL A 136 0.90 4.37 -0.89
N GLY A 137 0.70 5.69 -0.91
CA GLY A 137 -0.14 6.37 0.07
C GLY A 137 -1.59 5.92 0.00
N ALA A 138 -2.16 5.81 -1.18
CA ALA A 138 -3.51 5.30 -1.39
C ALA A 138 -3.64 3.82 -0.98
N ALA A 139 -2.64 3.00 -1.25
CA ALA A 139 -2.61 1.60 -0.83
C ALA A 139 -2.52 1.48 0.71
N SER A 140 -1.70 2.29 1.36
CA SER A 140 -1.55 2.32 2.83
C SER A 140 -2.87 2.63 3.54
N ALA A 141 -3.73 3.47 2.96
CA ALA A 141 -5.06 3.75 3.50
C ALA A 141 -6.05 2.61 3.22
N THR A 142 -5.98 1.97 2.05
CA THR A 142 -6.98 1.00 1.58
C THR A 142 -6.73 -0.42 2.10
N VAL A 143 -5.46 -0.87 2.11
CA VAL A 143 -5.10 -2.27 2.39
C VAL A 143 -5.44 -2.71 3.82
N PRO A 144 -5.16 -1.92 4.89
CA PRO A 144 -5.52 -2.31 6.25
C PRO A 144 -7.04 -2.45 6.43
N ILE A 145 -7.82 -1.57 5.81
CA ILE A 145 -9.28 -1.60 5.87
C ILE A 145 -9.80 -2.87 5.18
N TYR A 146 -9.27 -3.19 4.00
CA TYR A 146 -9.64 -4.41 3.27
C TYR A 146 -9.30 -5.68 4.06
N LEU A 147 -8.14 -5.72 4.71
CA LEU A 147 -7.75 -6.81 5.60
C LEU A 147 -8.70 -6.94 6.79
N ALA A 148 -9.04 -5.84 7.44
CA ALA A 148 -9.96 -5.83 8.58
C ALA A 148 -11.36 -6.32 8.20
N GLU A 149 -11.86 -5.96 7.03
CA GLU A 149 -13.18 -6.39 6.54
C GLU A 149 -13.20 -7.84 6.08
N SER A 150 -12.11 -8.30 5.48
CA SER A 150 -11.97 -9.69 4.99
C SER A 150 -11.65 -10.68 6.10
N SER A 151 -11.24 -10.21 7.29
CA SER A 151 -10.86 -11.06 8.42
C SER A 151 -12.08 -11.53 9.21
N PRO A 152 -12.22 -12.83 9.54
CA PRO A 152 -13.29 -13.34 10.40
C PRO A 152 -13.20 -12.74 11.80
N LYS A 153 -14.37 -12.56 12.43
CA LYS A 153 -14.51 -11.95 13.78
C LYS A 153 -13.57 -12.52 14.85
N ARG A 154 -13.16 -13.78 14.69
CA ARG A 154 -12.28 -14.50 15.63
C ARG A 154 -10.82 -14.04 15.60
N ILE A 155 -10.36 -13.39 14.51
CA ILE A 155 -8.96 -12.97 14.31
C ILE A 155 -8.85 -11.43 14.20
N ARG A 156 -9.96 -10.76 14.28
CA ARG A 156 -10.06 -9.31 14.27
C ARG A 156 -9.74 -8.82 15.69
N GLY A 157 -8.44 -8.79 15.98
CA GLY A 157 -7.68 -8.60 17.19
C GLY A 157 -8.13 -7.76 18.26
#